data_f66e18d4fb42c916d54ae9bf2959e9c7
#
_entry.id   f66e18d4fb42c916d54ae9bf2959e9c7
#
_cell.length_a   1.000
_cell.length_b   1.000
_cell.length_c   1.000
_cell.angle_alpha   90.00
_cell.angle_beta   90.00
_cell.angle_gamma   90.00
#
_symmetry.space_group_name_H-M   'P 1'
#
loop_
_entity.id
_entity.type
_entity.pdbx_description
1 polymer ?
#
loop_
_entity_poly.entity_id
_entity_poly.type
_entity_poly.pdbx_seq_one_letter_code
_entity_poly.pdbx_strand_id
1 'polypeptide(L)'
;MAKAASCSTTSKQNSDAELLAMIRRCDELWREAERLDEKPNAASNARAIELCREACVLEWKIVDAKVISPESLAAKIRAIRRAEFEAEDMAAILDRLAIDAERIAATR
;
A
#
# COMPACT_ATOMS: atom_id res chain seq x y z
N MET A 1 10.09 26.95 16.63
CA MET A 1 9.72 25.59 16.91
C MET A 1 10.56 24.60 16.15
N ALA A 2 11.33 23.80 16.86
CA ALA A 2 12.20 22.80 16.28
C ALA A 2 11.43 21.77 15.43
N LYS A 3 10.16 21.53 15.73
CA LYS A 3 9.31 20.62 14.99
C LYS A 3 9.09 21.01 13.54
N ALA A 4 8.99 22.32 13.24
CA ALA A 4 8.76 22.78 11.88
C ALA A 4 9.96 22.54 10.98
N ALA A 5 11.18 22.72 11.53
CA ALA A 5 12.42 22.52 10.78
C ALA A 5 12.70 21.05 10.47
N SER A 6 12.36 20.14 11.39
CA SER A 6 12.56 18.72 11.16
C SER A 6 11.43 18.06 10.37
N CYS A 7 10.29 18.71 10.24
CA CYS A 7 9.13 18.16 9.55
C CYS A 7 9.38 17.83 8.07
N SER A 8 10.14 18.64 7.33
CA SER A 8 10.34 18.38 5.90
C SER A 8 11.18 17.14 5.63
N THR A 9 12.26 16.93 6.38
CA THR A 9 13.08 15.71 6.27
C THR A 9 12.33 14.50 6.85
N THR A 10 11.68 14.71 7.99
CA THR A 10 10.89 13.67 8.65
C THR A 10 9.69 13.27 7.81
N SER A 11 9.04 14.21 7.10
CA SER A 11 7.88 13.86 6.29
C SER A 11 8.25 13.03 5.06
N LYS A 12 9.45 13.18 4.50
CA LYS A 12 9.94 12.28 3.44
C LYS A 12 10.12 10.86 3.95
N GLN A 13 10.77 10.71 5.11
CA GLN A 13 10.95 9.40 5.75
C GLN A 13 9.61 8.81 6.19
N ASN A 14 8.71 9.65 6.72
CA ASN A 14 7.39 9.23 7.13
C ASN A 14 6.53 8.73 5.96
N SER A 15 6.64 9.36 4.79
CA SER A 15 5.90 8.91 3.60
C SER A 15 6.26 7.48 3.22
N ASP A 16 7.56 7.15 3.20
CA ASP A 16 7.98 5.80 2.90
C ASP A 16 7.66 4.84 4.04
N ALA A 17 7.80 5.29 5.29
CA ALA A 17 7.43 4.48 6.46
C ALA A 17 5.93 4.18 6.50
N GLU A 18 5.10 5.16 6.15
CA GLU A 18 3.65 4.98 6.07
C GLU A 18 3.28 3.98 4.97
N LEU A 19 3.91 4.07 3.81
CA LEU A 19 3.71 3.12 2.73
C LEU A 19 4.04 1.70 3.19
N LEU A 20 5.21 1.50 3.80
CA LEU A 20 5.64 0.19 4.27
C LEU A 20 4.71 -0.35 5.36
N ALA A 21 4.21 0.53 6.24
CA ALA A 21 3.24 0.16 7.27
C ALA A 21 1.91 -0.29 6.63
N MET A 22 1.43 0.41 5.61
CA MET A 22 0.22 0.01 4.88
C MET A 22 0.39 -1.33 4.19
N ILE A 23 1.53 -1.56 3.56
CA ILE A 23 1.83 -2.84 2.90
C ILE A 23 1.82 -3.97 3.93
N ARG A 24 2.45 -3.76 5.07
CA ARG A 24 2.50 -4.74 6.16
C ARG A 24 1.11 -5.03 6.71
N ARG A 25 0.32 -3.99 6.96
CA ARG A 25 -1.05 -4.12 7.44
C ARG A 25 -1.92 -4.88 6.45
N CYS A 26 -1.77 -4.59 5.16
CA CYS A 26 -2.50 -5.28 4.11
C CYS A 26 -2.18 -6.78 4.12
N ASP A 27 -0.90 -7.15 4.23
CA ASP A 27 -0.48 -8.54 4.32
C ASP A 27 -1.07 -9.25 5.55
N GLU A 28 -1.10 -8.58 6.70
CA GLU A 28 -1.70 -9.10 7.93
C GLU A 28 -3.20 -9.38 7.76
N LEU A 29 -3.91 -8.46 7.11
CA LEU A 29 -5.34 -8.60 6.86
C LEU A 29 -5.65 -9.81 5.98
N TRP A 30 -4.88 -9.98 4.91
CA TRP A 30 -5.05 -11.13 4.02
C TRP A 30 -4.74 -12.45 4.71
N ARG A 31 -3.68 -12.49 5.52
CA ARG A 31 -3.34 -13.68 6.31
C ARG A 31 -4.43 -14.04 7.30
N GLU A 32 -4.99 -13.04 7.98
CA GLU A 32 -6.07 -13.27 8.92
C GLU A 32 -7.32 -13.77 8.21
N ALA A 33 -7.67 -13.19 7.06
CA ALA A 33 -8.79 -13.64 6.26
C ALA A 33 -8.62 -15.10 5.81
N GLU A 34 -7.41 -15.48 5.38
CA GLU A 34 -7.10 -16.86 4.99
C GLU A 34 -7.29 -17.83 6.17
N ARG A 35 -6.85 -17.43 7.37
CA ARG A 35 -7.03 -18.27 8.56
C ARG A 35 -8.50 -18.50 8.90
N LEU A 36 -9.33 -17.49 8.69
CA LEU A 36 -10.76 -17.61 8.93
C LEU A 36 -11.43 -18.55 7.94
N ASP A 37 -10.92 -18.65 6.74
CA ASP A 37 -11.44 -19.56 5.71
C ASP A 37 -11.14 -21.04 6.00
N GLU A 38 -10.17 -21.33 6.87
CA GLU A 38 -9.85 -22.71 7.24
C GLU A 38 -10.98 -23.40 8.00
N LYS A 39 -11.76 -22.63 8.75
CA LYS A 39 -12.91 -23.15 9.52
C LYS A 39 -14.11 -22.22 9.30
N PRO A 40 -14.73 -22.29 8.11
CA PRO A 40 -15.78 -21.33 7.76
C PRO A 40 -17.05 -21.55 8.58
N ASN A 41 -17.57 -20.45 9.10
CA ASN A 41 -18.91 -20.37 9.71
C ASN A 41 -19.42 -18.94 9.47
N ALA A 42 -20.67 -18.66 9.86
CA ALA A 42 -21.28 -17.37 9.59
C ALA A 42 -20.48 -16.20 10.19
N ALA A 43 -20.00 -16.34 11.42
CA ALA A 43 -19.23 -15.29 12.08
C ALA A 43 -17.87 -15.08 11.42
N SER A 44 -17.14 -16.15 11.09
CA SER A 44 -15.83 -16.05 10.44
C SER A 44 -15.96 -15.51 9.01
N ASN A 45 -17.03 -15.86 8.30
CA ASN A 45 -17.29 -15.33 6.97
C ASN A 45 -17.55 -13.83 6.99
N ALA A 46 -18.35 -13.35 7.95
CA ALA A 46 -18.61 -11.91 8.11
C ALA A 46 -17.32 -11.17 8.43
N ARG A 47 -16.48 -11.71 9.31
CA ARG A 47 -15.20 -11.11 9.67
C ARG A 47 -14.24 -11.09 8.48
N ALA A 48 -14.18 -12.17 7.70
CA ALA A 48 -13.34 -12.27 6.52
C ALA A 48 -13.73 -11.21 5.48
N ILE A 49 -15.01 -10.96 5.29
CA ILE A 49 -15.50 -9.92 4.38
C ILE A 49 -15.02 -8.54 4.84
N GLU A 50 -15.13 -8.24 6.14
CA GLU A 50 -14.63 -6.96 6.69
C GLU A 50 -13.14 -6.78 6.46
N LEU A 51 -12.35 -7.83 6.70
CA LEU A 51 -10.90 -7.80 6.50
C LEU A 51 -10.55 -7.58 5.04
N CYS A 52 -11.26 -8.22 4.12
CA CYS A 52 -11.05 -8.05 2.69
C CYS A 52 -11.37 -6.62 2.25
N ARG A 53 -12.45 -6.03 2.77
CA ARG A 53 -12.80 -4.63 2.47
C ARG A 53 -11.72 -3.68 2.95
N GLU A 54 -11.24 -3.87 4.18
CA GLU A 54 -10.17 -3.06 4.73
C GLU A 54 -8.89 -3.19 3.89
N ALA A 55 -8.55 -4.41 3.49
CA ALA A 55 -7.39 -4.66 2.64
C ALA A 55 -7.53 -3.97 1.28
N CYS A 56 -8.70 -4.02 0.66
CA CYS A 56 -8.94 -3.37 -0.63
C CYS A 56 -8.77 -1.85 -0.54
N VAL A 57 -9.27 -1.24 0.54
CA VAL A 57 -9.07 0.20 0.77
C VAL A 57 -7.59 0.52 0.90
N LEU A 58 -6.84 -0.29 1.64
CA LEU A 58 -5.40 -0.11 1.80
C LEU A 58 -4.65 -0.27 0.48
N GLU A 59 -5.05 -1.22 -0.35
CA GLU A 59 -4.43 -1.43 -1.65
C GLU A 59 -4.51 -0.19 -2.53
N TRP A 60 -5.66 0.48 -2.57
CA TRP A 60 -5.80 1.74 -3.30
C TRP A 60 -5.00 2.89 -2.66
N LYS A 61 -4.92 2.93 -1.35
CA LYS A 61 -4.06 3.91 -0.65
C LYS A 61 -2.59 3.68 -0.98
N ILE A 62 -2.18 2.41 -1.12
CA ILE A 62 -0.82 2.08 -1.53
C ILE A 62 -0.55 2.59 -2.95
N VAL A 63 -1.49 2.39 -3.88
CA VAL A 63 -1.38 2.92 -5.25
C VAL A 63 -1.20 4.44 -5.24
N ASP A 64 -1.95 5.13 -4.41
CA ASP A 64 -1.95 6.60 -4.35
C ASP A 64 -0.78 7.17 -3.53
N ALA A 65 -0.11 6.36 -2.74
CA ALA A 65 0.98 6.83 -1.88
C ALA A 65 2.15 7.35 -2.72
N LYS A 66 2.68 8.49 -2.33
CA LYS A 66 3.90 9.04 -2.95
C LYS A 66 5.10 8.27 -2.45
N VAL A 67 5.99 7.87 -3.35
CA VAL A 67 7.26 7.24 -2.98
C VAL A 67 8.41 8.12 -3.44
N ILE A 68 9.48 8.11 -2.67
CA ILE A 68 10.63 8.99 -2.88
C ILE A 68 11.94 8.21 -3.03
N SER A 69 11.93 6.90 -2.85
CA SER A 69 13.12 6.07 -3.03
C SER A 69 12.84 4.92 -3.99
N PRO A 70 13.88 4.46 -4.71
CA PRO A 70 13.73 3.28 -5.57
C PRO A 70 13.29 2.02 -4.79
N GLU A 71 13.75 1.88 -3.56
CA GLU A 71 13.41 0.74 -2.71
C GLU A 71 11.92 0.73 -2.36
N SER A 72 11.38 1.90 -2.04
CA SER A 72 9.96 2.03 -1.74
C SER A 72 9.10 1.85 -2.99
N LEU A 73 9.57 2.32 -4.14
CA LEU A 73 8.88 2.09 -5.40
C LEU A 73 8.82 0.59 -5.71
N ALA A 74 9.92 -0.12 -5.52
CA ALA A 74 9.95 -1.57 -5.72
C ALA A 74 8.97 -2.29 -4.79
N ALA A 75 8.91 -1.88 -3.51
CA ALA A 75 7.97 -2.44 -2.54
C ALA A 75 6.53 -2.18 -2.95
N LYS A 76 6.23 -0.98 -3.42
CA LYS A 76 4.90 -0.60 -3.92
C LYS A 76 4.50 -1.46 -5.12
N ILE A 77 5.39 -1.62 -6.09
CA ILE A 77 5.14 -2.45 -7.28
C ILE A 77 4.84 -3.90 -6.87
N ARG A 78 5.62 -4.46 -5.95
CA ARG A 78 5.38 -5.82 -5.47
C ARG A 78 4.03 -5.96 -4.77
N ALA A 79 3.65 -4.97 -3.97
CA ALA A 79 2.35 -4.94 -3.31
C ALA A 79 1.20 -4.88 -4.31
N ILE A 80 1.33 -4.06 -5.35
CA ILE A 80 0.35 -3.94 -6.42
C ILE A 80 0.20 -5.27 -7.17
N ARG A 81 1.29 -5.95 -7.45
CA ARG A 81 1.26 -7.27 -8.11
C ARG A 81 0.50 -8.30 -7.27
N ARG A 82 0.76 -8.31 -5.96
CA ARG A 82 0.07 -9.24 -5.04
C ARG A 82 -1.42 -8.95 -4.92
N ALA A 83 -1.81 -7.69 -5.06
CA ALA A 83 -3.20 -7.26 -4.95
C ALA A 83 -4.08 -7.75 -6.11
N GLU A 84 -3.48 -8.09 -7.24
CA GLU A 84 -4.20 -8.60 -8.41
C GLU A 84 -5.34 -7.69 -8.86
N PHE A 85 -5.04 -6.40 -9.07
CA PHE A 85 -6.00 -5.42 -9.54
C PHE A 85 -6.60 -5.83 -10.89
N GLU A 86 -7.84 -5.40 -11.13
CA GLU A 86 -8.52 -5.63 -12.39
C GLU A 86 -7.78 -4.97 -13.56
N ALA A 87 -7.86 -5.61 -14.73
CA ALA A 87 -7.18 -5.13 -15.94
C ALA A 87 -7.59 -3.68 -16.28
N GLU A 88 -8.85 -3.34 -16.05
CA GLU A 88 -9.38 -2.00 -16.33
C GLU A 88 -8.76 -0.91 -15.46
N ASP A 89 -8.23 -1.28 -14.27
CA ASP A 89 -7.57 -0.34 -13.35
C ASP A 89 -6.08 -0.17 -13.64
N MET A 90 -5.49 -1.08 -14.40
CA MET A 90 -4.03 -1.13 -14.58
C MET A 90 -3.47 0.09 -15.29
N ALA A 91 -4.21 0.68 -16.24
CA ALA A 91 -3.72 1.88 -16.94
C ALA A 91 -3.51 3.04 -15.96
N ALA A 92 -4.47 3.27 -15.07
CA ALA A 92 -4.37 4.32 -14.06
C ALA A 92 -3.25 4.02 -13.06
N ILE A 93 -3.10 2.76 -12.66
CA ILE A 93 -2.04 2.33 -11.74
C ILE A 93 -0.67 2.56 -12.36
N LEU A 94 -0.48 2.18 -13.62
CA LEU A 94 0.79 2.37 -14.33
C LEU A 94 1.14 3.86 -14.47
N ASP A 95 0.15 4.71 -14.70
CA ASP A 95 0.36 6.15 -14.74
C ASP A 95 0.88 6.68 -13.39
N ARG A 96 0.32 6.17 -12.28
CA ARG A 96 0.79 6.55 -10.94
C ARG A 96 2.23 6.10 -10.70
N LEU A 97 2.56 4.88 -11.10
CA LEU A 97 3.92 4.35 -10.98
C LEU A 97 4.91 5.16 -11.83
N ALA A 98 4.51 5.57 -13.02
CA ALA A 98 5.34 6.41 -13.87
C ALA A 98 5.62 7.77 -13.21
N ILE A 99 4.62 8.37 -12.59
CA ILE A 99 4.77 9.64 -11.84
C ILE A 99 5.77 9.45 -10.69
N ASP A 100 5.66 8.35 -9.96
CA ASP A 100 6.60 8.04 -8.87
C ASP A 100 8.03 7.92 -9.41
N ALA A 101 8.21 7.19 -10.50
CA ALA A 101 9.52 6.99 -11.12
C ALA A 101 10.12 8.31 -11.60
N GLU A 102 9.32 9.17 -12.22
CA GLU A 102 9.73 10.49 -12.68
C GLU A 102 10.17 11.38 -11.51
N ARG A 103 9.43 11.32 -10.42
CA ARG A 103 9.76 12.08 -9.21
C ARG A 103 11.09 11.63 -8.63
N ILE A 104 11.32 10.33 -8.56
CA ILE A 104 12.60 9.78 -8.07
C ILE A 104 13.75 10.18 -8.99
N ALA A 105 13.55 10.09 -10.30
CA ALA A 105 14.57 10.48 -11.28
C ALA A 105 14.92 11.97 -11.18
N ALA A 106 13.93 12.82 -10.92
CA ALA A 106 14.12 14.27 -10.80
C ALA A 106 14.91 14.67 -9.55
N THR A 107 14.95 13.82 -8.52
CA THR A 107 15.64 14.12 -7.26
C THR A 107 17.09 13.62 -7.22
N ARG A 108 17.57 13.02 -8.27
CA ARG A 108 18.96 12.54 -8.37
C ARG A 108 19.95 13.65 -8.64
#